data_5e56c598037a1a3c1a8c6fb170bfd449
#
_entry.id   5e56c598037a1a3c1a8c6fb170bfd449
#
_cell.length_a   1.000
_cell.length_b   1.000
_cell.length_c   1.000
_cell.angle_alpha   90.00
_cell.angle_beta   90.00
_cell.angle_gamma   90.00
#
_symmetry.space_group_name_H-M   'P 1'
#
loop_
_entity.id
_entity.type
_entity.pdbx_description
1 polymer ?
#
loop_
_entity_poly.entity_id
_entity_poly.type
_entity_poly.pdbx_seq_one_letter_code
_entity_poly.pdbx_strand_id
1 'polypeptide(L)'
;MNKITEDLQNEVQWELENNILPFWMNRMIDNEYGGFHGQITGNGQRVVHAPKGAILNARILWTFSAAYRLLRKPEYLETATRAKRYLIDKFYDQEFEGIYWELDYTGQPVQTKKQIYALGFAIYGLSEYNRATGDKEALDYAIRLFKAIEQYSFDPEKNGYMAVSYTHLRAHETLRHL
;
A
#
# COMPACT_ATOMS: atom_id res chain seq x y z
N MET A 1 -32.37 15.31 4.10
CA MET A 1 -31.78 14.02 4.53
C MET A 1 -32.60 13.52 5.70
N ASN A 2 -32.84 12.21 5.86
CA ASN A 2 -33.62 11.68 7.00
C ASN A 2 -32.74 11.77 8.26
N LYS A 3 -33.34 12.08 9.43
CA LYS A 3 -32.64 12.20 10.73
C LYS A 3 -31.75 10.97 11.05
N ILE A 4 -32.24 9.76 10.75
CA ILE A 4 -31.46 8.52 10.93
C ILE A 4 -30.17 8.53 10.08
N THR A 5 -30.22 9.05 8.86
CA THR A 5 -29.05 9.15 7.98
C THR A 5 -28.05 10.18 8.51
N GLU A 6 -28.52 11.28 9.08
CA GLU A 6 -27.66 12.31 9.69
C GLU A 6 -26.99 11.78 10.96
N ASP A 7 -27.76 11.13 11.85
CA ASP A 7 -27.23 10.53 13.07
C ASP A 7 -26.14 9.47 12.74
N LEU A 8 -26.42 8.57 11.80
CA LEU A 8 -25.44 7.56 11.35
C LEU A 8 -24.19 8.19 10.74
N GLN A 9 -24.34 9.22 9.90
CA GLN A 9 -23.20 9.93 9.32
C GLN A 9 -22.31 10.54 10.40
N ASN A 10 -22.90 11.18 11.41
CA ASN A 10 -22.17 11.77 12.51
C ASN A 10 -21.43 10.71 13.35
N GLU A 11 -22.06 9.58 13.64
CA GLU A 11 -21.45 8.47 14.37
C GLU A 11 -20.27 7.89 13.60
N VAL A 12 -20.44 7.62 12.31
CA VAL A 12 -19.36 7.08 11.43
C VAL A 12 -18.19 8.06 11.31
N GLN A 13 -18.49 9.35 11.15
CA GLN A 13 -17.45 10.37 11.07
C GLN A 13 -16.72 10.49 12.41
N TRP A 14 -17.44 10.47 13.53
CA TRP A 14 -16.83 10.51 14.85
C TRP A 14 -15.89 9.33 15.08
N GLU A 15 -16.34 8.11 14.77
CA GLU A 15 -15.55 6.89 14.91
C GLU A 15 -14.28 6.92 14.02
N LEU A 16 -14.42 7.40 12.79
CA LEU A 16 -13.29 7.55 11.88
C LEU A 16 -12.25 8.52 12.44
N GLU A 17 -12.67 9.71 12.87
CA GLU A 17 -11.77 10.80 13.26
C GLU A 17 -11.24 10.69 14.70
N ASN A 18 -11.94 10.00 15.60
CA ASN A 18 -11.57 9.91 17.01
C ASN A 18 -11.04 8.54 17.44
N ASN A 19 -11.27 7.50 16.66
CA ASN A 19 -10.81 6.14 16.97
C ASN A 19 -9.92 5.55 15.86
N ILE A 20 -10.46 5.37 14.67
CA ILE A 20 -9.76 4.63 13.61
C ILE A 20 -8.48 5.33 13.14
N LEU A 21 -8.57 6.56 12.66
CA LEU A 21 -7.39 7.28 12.14
C LEU A 21 -6.36 7.56 13.24
N PRO A 22 -6.72 8.02 14.45
CA PRO A 22 -5.77 8.17 15.55
C PRO A 22 -5.07 6.88 15.95
N PHE A 23 -5.76 5.73 15.95
CA PHE A 23 -5.12 4.43 16.21
C PHE A 23 -3.93 4.20 15.28
N TRP A 24 -4.12 4.37 13.97
CA TRP A 24 -3.06 4.15 12.98
C TRP A 24 -1.92 5.15 13.10
N MET A 25 -2.22 6.43 13.35
CA MET A 25 -1.20 7.47 13.52
C MET A 25 -0.40 7.31 14.83
N ASN A 26 -1.05 6.92 15.92
CA ASN A 26 -0.41 6.91 17.24
C ASN A 26 0.21 5.57 17.61
N ARG A 27 -0.31 4.47 17.05
CA ARG A 27 0.07 3.11 17.47
C ARG A 27 0.87 2.35 16.41
N MET A 28 0.70 2.68 15.14
CA MET A 28 1.30 1.91 14.05
C MET A 28 2.53 2.54 13.43
N ILE A 29 2.79 3.83 13.64
CA ILE A 29 4.00 4.48 13.11
C ILE A 29 5.25 3.87 13.76
N ASP A 30 6.18 3.42 12.92
CA ASP A 30 7.50 2.95 13.34
C ASP A 30 8.54 4.06 13.16
N ASN A 31 8.94 4.67 14.27
CA ASN A 31 9.90 5.77 14.27
C ASN A 31 11.37 5.28 14.28
N GLU A 32 11.61 4.00 14.51
CA GLU A 32 12.95 3.42 14.55
C GLU A 32 13.38 2.95 13.17
N TYR A 33 12.55 2.16 12.50
CA TYR A 33 12.88 1.55 11.19
C TYR A 33 12.06 2.13 10.02
N GLY A 34 11.25 3.14 10.27
CA GLY A 34 10.43 3.79 9.26
C GLY A 34 9.16 3.03 8.89
N GLY A 35 8.29 3.66 8.09
CA GLY A 35 7.00 3.07 7.74
C GLY A 35 6.11 2.83 8.96
N PHE A 36 5.55 1.62 9.05
CA PHE A 36 4.59 1.22 10.07
C PHE A 36 4.96 -0.14 10.65
N HIS A 37 4.61 -0.38 11.90
CA HIS A 37 4.78 -1.70 12.54
C HIS A 37 3.95 -2.77 11.81
N GLY A 38 4.50 -3.97 11.68
CA GLY A 38 3.87 -5.04 10.91
C GLY A 38 2.63 -5.63 11.58
N GLN A 39 2.57 -5.64 12.93
CA GLN A 39 1.49 -6.31 13.64
C GLN A 39 1.24 -5.74 15.04
N ILE A 40 -0.04 -5.62 15.37
CA ILE A 40 -0.54 -5.43 16.74
C ILE A 40 -1.51 -6.58 17.05
N THR A 41 -1.42 -7.15 18.23
CA THR A 41 -2.30 -8.23 18.71
C THR A 41 -3.71 -7.69 19.03
N GLY A 42 -4.70 -8.58 19.16
CA GLY A 42 -6.08 -8.22 19.50
C GLY A 42 -6.25 -7.52 20.85
N ASN A 43 -5.29 -7.68 21.77
CA ASN A 43 -5.24 -6.95 23.04
C ASN A 43 -4.42 -5.66 22.97
N GLY A 44 -4.07 -5.19 21.78
CA GLY A 44 -3.41 -3.92 21.54
C GLY A 44 -1.89 -3.90 21.77
N GLN A 45 -1.24 -5.04 21.93
CA GLN A 45 0.20 -5.13 22.11
C GLN A 45 0.92 -5.18 20.77
N ARG A 46 1.98 -4.40 20.62
CA ARG A 46 2.85 -4.45 19.45
C ARG A 46 3.66 -5.75 19.44
N VAL A 47 3.61 -6.47 18.33
CA VAL A 47 4.48 -7.63 18.10
C VAL A 47 5.84 -7.11 17.67
N VAL A 48 6.83 -7.32 18.53
CA VAL A 48 8.22 -6.88 18.28
C VAL A 48 8.80 -7.70 17.13
N HIS A 49 9.47 -6.99 16.18
CA HIS A 49 10.10 -7.58 14.99
C HIS A 49 9.14 -8.29 14.03
N ALA A 50 7.84 -7.97 14.09
CA ALA A 50 6.90 -8.45 13.09
C ALA A 50 7.28 -7.94 11.69
N PRO A 51 7.22 -8.80 10.65
CA PRO A 51 7.50 -8.40 9.29
C PRO A 51 6.46 -7.39 8.78
N LYS A 52 6.86 -6.56 7.82
CA LYS A 52 6.03 -5.50 7.23
C LYS A 52 5.50 -5.94 5.89
N GLY A 53 4.17 -6.00 5.76
CA GLY A 53 3.51 -6.40 4.52
C GLY A 53 3.23 -5.23 3.57
N ALA A 54 3.42 -5.45 2.27
CA ALA A 54 3.17 -4.45 1.24
C ALA A 54 1.71 -3.97 1.22
N ILE A 55 0.77 -4.90 1.32
CA ILE A 55 -0.67 -4.60 1.27
C ILE A 55 -1.08 -3.66 2.40
N LEU A 56 -0.58 -3.89 3.63
CA LEU A 56 -0.86 -3.01 4.76
C LEU A 56 -0.39 -1.58 4.48
N ASN A 57 0.86 -1.43 4.01
CA ASN A 57 1.45 -0.12 3.73
C ASN A 57 0.73 0.60 2.59
N ALA A 58 0.36 -0.09 1.53
CA ALA A 58 -0.42 0.46 0.41
C ALA A 58 -1.83 0.89 0.84
N ARG A 59 -2.49 0.12 1.71
CA ARG A 59 -3.81 0.48 2.26
C ARG A 59 -3.75 1.68 3.21
N ILE A 60 -2.71 1.77 4.03
CA ILE A 60 -2.46 2.96 4.86
C ILE A 60 -2.28 4.19 3.96
N LEU A 61 -1.48 4.08 2.89
CA LEU A 61 -1.31 5.15 1.92
C LEU A 61 -2.65 5.62 1.35
N TRP A 62 -3.47 4.69 0.88
CA TRP A 62 -4.80 5.03 0.36
C TRP A 62 -5.69 5.70 1.40
N THR A 63 -5.78 5.10 2.60
CA THR A 63 -6.68 5.57 3.67
C THR A 63 -6.36 7.00 4.07
N PHE A 64 -5.08 7.31 4.30
CA PHE A 64 -4.69 8.65 4.74
C PHE A 64 -4.71 9.67 3.60
N SER A 65 -4.48 9.25 2.36
CA SER A 65 -4.66 10.10 1.18
C SER A 65 -6.13 10.48 1.00
N ALA A 66 -7.04 9.52 1.12
CA ALA A 66 -8.48 9.77 1.06
C ALA A 66 -8.97 10.63 2.23
N ALA A 67 -8.49 10.36 3.45
CA ALA A 67 -8.81 11.16 4.63
C ALA A 67 -8.34 12.62 4.44
N TYR A 68 -7.12 12.84 3.97
CA TYR A 68 -6.64 14.19 3.66
C TYR A 68 -7.47 14.86 2.57
N ARG A 69 -7.79 14.16 1.51
CA ARG A 69 -8.60 14.72 0.42
C ARG A 69 -9.98 15.18 0.89
N LEU A 70 -10.60 14.47 1.83
CA LEU A 70 -11.94 14.75 2.34
C LEU A 70 -11.93 15.74 3.51
N LEU A 71 -11.03 15.56 4.48
CA LEU A 71 -11.05 16.25 5.77
C LEU A 71 -10.04 17.39 5.88
N ARG A 72 -9.05 17.44 4.95
CA ARG A 72 -8.04 18.51 4.85
C ARG A 72 -7.17 18.73 6.08
N LYS A 73 -7.03 17.74 6.96
CA LYS A 73 -6.16 17.81 8.13
C LYS A 73 -4.71 17.50 7.75
N PRO A 74 -3.72 18.36 8.07
CA PRO A 74 -2.32 18.19 7.67
C PRO A 74 -1.70 16.88 8.16
N GLU A 75 -2.04 16.41 9.34
CA GLU A 75 -1.54 15.15 9.92
C GLU A 75 -1.87 13.91 9.08
N TYR A 76 -2.98 13.95 8.33
CA TYR A 76 -3.32 12.86 7.41
C TYR A 76 -2.41 12.87 6.18
N LEU A 77 -2.06 14.06 5.68
CA LEU A 77 -1.09 14.17 4.59
C LEU A 77 0.31 13.73 5.02
N GLU A 78 0.74 14.08 6.22
CA GLU A 78 2.03 13.64 6.76
C GLU A 78 2.10 12.12 6.85
N THR A 79 1.04 11.48 7.35
CA THR A 79 0.93 10.02 7.44
C THR A 79 0.89 9.36 6.06
N ALA A 80 0.14 9.92 5.11
CA ALA A 80 0.10 9.46 3.73
C ALA A 80 1.47 9.59 3.05
N THR A 81 2.15 10.73 3.23
CA THR A 81 3.48 10.98 2.67
C THR A 81 4.52 10.00 3.22
N ARG A 82 4.45 9.70 4.53
CA ARG A 82 5.27 8.66 5.14
C ARG A 82 5.05 7.30 4.50
N ALA A 83 3.78 6.91 4.30
CA ALA A 83 3.42 5.66 3.66
C ALA A 83 3.91 5.59 2.20
N LYS A 84 3.72 6.66 1.42
CA LYS A 84 4.20 6.78 0.03
C LYS A 84 5.71 6.60 -0.06
N ARG A 85 6.46 7.33 0.76
CA ARG A 85 7.93 7.24 0.76
C ARG A 85 8.38 5.82 1.11
N TYR A 86 7.81 5.24 2.17
CA TYR A 86 8.20 3.88 2.58
C TYR A 86 7.86 2.82 1.52
N LEU A 87 6.73 2.98 0.83
CA LEU A 87 6.34 2.09 -0.27
C LEU A 87 7.35 2.17 -1.43
N ILE A 88 7.76 3.38 -1.82
CA ILE A 88 8.69 3.59 -2.94
C ILE A 88 10.13 3.22 -2.55
N ASP A 89 10.60 3.63 -1.37
CA ASP A 89 12.00 3.49 -0.98
C ASP A 89 12.35 2.07 -0.51
N LYS A 90 11.36 1.29 -0.01
CA LYS A 90 11.59 -0.01 0.63
C LYS A 90 10.88 -1.17 -0.05
N PHE A 91 9.63 -1.01 -0.43
CA PHE A 91 8.87 -2.08 -1.05
C PHE A 91 9.04 -2.15 -2.58
N TYR A 92 9.32 -1.03 -3.23
CA TYR A 92 9.50 -1.02 -4.68
C TYR A 92 10.87 -1.59 -5.06
N ASP A 93 10.85 -2.58 -5.96
CA ASP A 93 12.06 -3.18 -6.52
C ASP A 93 12.58 -2.29 -7.65
N GLN A 94 13.70 -1.60 -7.40
CA GLN A 94 14.30 -0.67 -8.35
C GLN A 94 15.00 -1.38 -9.53
N GLU A 95 15.36 -2.66 -9.38
CA GLU A 95 16.08 -3.42 -10.40
C GLU A 95 15.12 -4.14 -11.34
N PHE A 96 14.11 -4.83 -10.78
CA PHE A 96 13.20 -5.68 -11.55
C PHE A 96 11.77 -5.15 -11.61
N GLU A 97 11.53 -3.95 -11.07
CA GLU A 97 10.21 -3.35 -10.91
C GLU A 97 9.25 -4.19 -10.04
N GLY A 98 8.09 -3.64 -9.76
CA GLY A 98 7.11 -4.32 -8.91
C GLY A 98 7.31 -4.06 -7.42
N ILE A 99 6.54 -4.77 -6.60
CA ILE A 99 6.49 -4.60 -5.15
C ILE A 99 6.88 -5.91 -4.47
N TYR A 100 7.85 -5.86 -3.55
CA TYR A 100 8.16 -6.98 -2.65
C TYR A 100 6.94 -7.29 -1.80
N TRP A 101 6.66 -8.57 -1.59
CA TRP A 101 5.52 -9.00 -0.78
C TRP A 101 5.66 -8.61 0.69
N GLU A 102 6.87 -8.81 1.23
CA GLU A 102 7.14 -8.63 2.65
C GLU A 102 8.58 -8.17 2.88
N LEU A 103 8.75 -7.26 3.83
CA LEU A 103 10.04 -6.85 4.38
C LEU A 103 10.15 -7.35 5.83
N ASP A 104 11.37 -7.50 6.34
CA ASP A 104 11.56 -7.64 7.77
C ASP A 104 11.22 -6.34 8.52
N TYR A 105 11.31 -6.37 9.83
CA TYR A 105 11.00 -5.21 10.66
C TYR A 105 11.93 -4.01 10.42
N THR A 106 13.16 -4.24 9.90
CA THR A 106 14.13 -3.19 9.57
C THR A 106 13.91 -2.58 8.19
N GLY A 107 13.06 -3.20 7.37
CA GLY A 107 12.78 -2.76 6.01
C GLY A 107 13.62 -3.42 4.92
N GLN A 108 14.24 -4.59 5.21
CA GLN A 108 14.93 -5.40 4.21
C GLN A 108 13.98 -6.42 3.58
N PRO A 109 14.05 -6.64 2.26
CA PRO A 109 13.20 -7.62 1.58
C PRO A 109 13.44 -9.05 2.10
N VAL A 110 12.37 -9.75 2.51
CA VAL A 110 12.40 -11.16 2.93
C VAL A 110 11.55 -12.05 2.03
N GLN A 111 10.47 -11.53 1.49
CA GLN A 111 9.69 -12.21 0.45
C GLN A 111 9.63 -11.34 -0.81
N THR A 112 10.48 -11.69 -1.76
CA THR A 112 10.68 -10.93 -3.00
C THR A 112 9.71 -11.29 -4.12
N LYS A 113 8.83 -12.30 -3.93
CA LYS A 113 7.80 -12.66 -4.91
C LYS A 113 6.91 -11.45 -5.25
N LYS A 114 6.62 -11.28 -6.53
CA LYS A 114 5.74 -10.22 -7.03
C LYS A 114 4.32 -10.79 -7.14
N GLN A 115 3.47 -10.46 -6.19
CA GLN A 115 2.05 -10.81 -6.30
C GLN A 115 1.29 -9.66 -6.94
N ILE A 116 0.53 -9.95 -7.99
CA ILE A 116 -0.27 -8.93 -8.70
C ILE A 116 -1.24 -8.23 -7.76
N TYR A 117 -1.72 -8.94 -6.75
CA TYR A 117 -2.53 -8.38 -5.67
C TYR A 117 -1.83 -7.23 -4.91
N ALA A 118 -0.52 -7.38 -4.58
CA ALA A 118 0.25 -6.33 -3.93
C ALA A 118 0.51 -5.14 -4.87
N LEU A 119 0.81 -5.40 -6.16
CA LEU A 119 0.98 -4.36 -7.16
C LEU A 119 -0.32 -3.56 -7.34
N GLY A 120 -1.47 -4.23 -7.40
CA GLY A 120 -2.79 -3.60 -7.49
C GLY A 120 -3.07 -2.67 -6.31
N PHE A 121 -2.77 -3.10 -5.06
CA PHE A 121 -2.90 -2.23 -3.90
C PHE A 121 -1.92 -1.06 -3.89
N ALA A 122 -0.70 -1.25 -4.38
CA ALA A 122 0.26 -0.15 -4.53
C ALA A 122 -0.23 0.90 -5.54
N ILE A 123 -0.73 0.47 -6.70
CA ILE A 123 -1.37 1.35 -7.71
C ILE A 123 -2.54 2.11 -7.08
N TYR A 124 -3.40 1.41 -6.34
CA TYR A 124 -4.55 1.99 -5.66
C TYR A 124 -4.15 3.09 -4.68
N GLY A 125 -3.15 2.83 -3.82
CA GLY A 125 -2.64 3.81 -2.85
C GLY A 125 -1.95 5.00 -3.51
N LEU A 126 -1.06 4.76 -4.47
CA LEU A 126 -0.32 5.80 -5.18
C LEU A 126 -1.25 6.70 -6.02
N SER A 127 -2.26 6.12 -6.67
CA SER A 127 -3.25 6.86 -7.44
C SER A 127 -4.09 7.79 -6.56
N GLU A 128 -4.54 7.32 -5.39
CA GLU A 128 -5.28 8.17 -4.45
C GLU A 128 -4.39 9.27 -3.85
N TYR A 129 -3.11 8.99 -3.60
CA TYR A 129 -2.16 10.00 -3.16
C TYR A 129 -1.97 11.10 -4.22
N ASN A 130 -1.77 10.70 -5.49
CA ASN A 130 -1.73 11.66 -6.59
C ASN A 130 -3.03 12.47 -6.69
N ARG A 131 -4.18 11.83 -6.56
CA ARG A 131 -5.50 12.49 -6.59
C ARG A 131 -5.65 13.53 -5.47
N ALA A 132 -5.10 13.26 -4.31
CA ALA A 132 -5.18 14.12 -3.13
C ALA A 132 -4.21 15.30 -3.18
N THR A 133 -3.05 15.13 -3.84
CA THR A 133 -1.91 16.05 -3.75
C THR A 133 -1.45 16.63 -5.09
N GLY A 134 -1.73 15.97 -6.20
CA GLY A 134 -1.15 16.28 -7.52
C GLY A 134 0.27 15.75 -7.71
N ASP A 135 0.78 14.89 -6.80
CA ASP A 135 2.15 14.36 -6.83
C ASP A 135 2.39 13.48 -8.07
N LYS A 136 3.21 13.97 -8.98
CA LYS A 136 3.52 13.31 -10.25
C LYS A 136 4.40 12.06 -10.06
N GLU A 137 5.27 12.05 -9.06
CA GLU A 137 6.10 10.88 -8.76
C GLU A 137 5.24 9.67 -8.38
N ALA A 138 4.24 9.87 -7.52
CA ALA A 138 3.29 8.82 -7.17
C ALA A 138 2.53 8.28 -8.41
N LEU A 139 2.13 9.18 -9.31
CA LEU A 139 1.48 8.78 -10.56
C LEU A 139 2.41 7.97 -11.46
N ASP A 140 3.68 8.39 -11.59
CA ASP A 140 4.67 7.68 -12.41
C ASP A 140 4.92 6.26 -11.90
N TYR A 141 5.07 6.08 -10.59
CA TYR A 141 5.18 4.74 -9.99
C TYR A 141 3.92 3.90 -10.19
N ALA A 142 2.72 4.48 -10.06
CA ALA A 142 1.48 3.77 -10.34
C ALA A 142 1.40 3.29 -11.80
N ILE A 143 1.80 4.13 -12.76
CA ILE A 143 1.83 3.78 -14.19
C ILE A 143 2.88 2.69 -14.47
N ARG A 144 4.07 2.77 -13.86
CA ARG A 144 5.11 1.74 -14.01
C ARG A 144 4.62 0.39 -13.51
N LEU A 145 4.00 0.34 -12.33
CA LEU A 145 3.41 -0.88 -11.78
C LEU A 145 2.29 -1.44 -12.65
N PHE A 146 1.43 -0.59 -13.20
CA PHE A 146 0.40 -1.01 -14.16
C PHE A 146 1.01 -1.63 -15.41
N LYS A 147 2.02 -0.99 -16.01
CA LYS A 147 2.73 -1.53 -17.17
C LYS A 147 3.41 -2.87 -16.86
N ALA A 148 3.98 -3.01 -15.66
CA ALA A 148 4.58 -4.27 -15.23
C ALA A 148 3.53 -5.39 -15.12
N ILE A 149 2.32 -5.11 -14.62
CA ILE A 149 1.22 -6.07 -14.61
C ILE A 149 0.84 -6.48 -16.03
N GLU A 150 0.62 -5.52 -16.93
CA GLU A 150 0.25 -5.79 -18.34
C GLU A 150 1.32 -6.61 -19.06
N GLN A 151 2.59 -6.27 -18.85
CA GLN A 151 3.70 -6.93 -19.54
C GLN A 151 3.99 -8.36 -19.06
N TYR A 152 3.88 -8.59 -17.74
CA TYR A 152 4.40 -9.82 -17.13
C TYR A 152 3.33 -10.74 -16.54
N SER A 153 2.10 -10.28 -16.42
CA SER A 153 1.02 -11.05 -15.80
C SER A 153 -0.14 -11.33 -16.74
N PHE A 154 -0.30 -10.54 -17.80
CA PHE A 154 -1.40 -10.76 -18.75
C PHE A 154 -1.16 -12.02 -19.58
N ASP A 155 -2.15 -12.91 -19.60
CA ASP A 155 -2.19 -14.12 -20.45
C ASP A 155 -3.15 -13.87 -21.62
N PRO A 156 -2.63 -13.63 -22.85
CA PRO A 156 -3.46 -13.33 -23.98
C PRO A 156 -4.24 -14.55 -24.50
N GLU A 157 -3.81 -15.77 -24.19
CA GLU A 157 -4.51 -16.99 -24.61
C GLU A 157 -5.76 -17.24 -23.78
N LYS A 158 -5.68 -16.95 -22.47
CA LYS A 158 -6.78 -17.14 -21.52
C LYS A 158 -7.53 -15.85 -21.21
N ASN A 159 -7.08 -14.72 -21.74
CA ASN A 159 -7.63 -13.39 -21.49
C ASN A 159 -7.79 -13.09 -19.99
N GLY A 160 -6.72 -13.28 -19.23
CA GLY A 160 -6.69 -13.08 -17.78
C GLY A 160 -5.30 -12.75 -17.28
N TYR A 161 -5.14 -12.70 -15.95
CA TYR A 161 -3.86 -12.36 -15.32
C TYR A 161 -3.38 -13.50 -14.42
N MET A 162 -2.09 -13.78 -14.47
CA MET A 162 -1.43 -14.70 -13.55
C MET A 162 -1.26 -14.02 -12.20
N ALA A 163 -1.66 -14.71 -11.12
CA ALA A 163 -1.71 -14.11 -9.78
C ALA A 163 -0.33 -13.82 -9.17
N VAL A 164 0.72 -14.54 -9.58
CA VAL A 164 2.07 -14.47 -8.98
C VAL A 164 3.12 -14.55 -10.06
N SER A 165 4.10 -13.65 -10.01
CA SER A 165 5.39 -13.80 -10.68
C SER A 165 6.52 -13.87 -9.66
N TYR A 166 7.56 -14.67 -9.94
CA TYR A 166 8.75 -14.77 -9.09
C TYR A 166 9.76 -13.67 -9.46
N THR A 167 10.76 -13.51 -8.64
CA THR A 167 11.77 -12.43 -8.48
C THR A 167 12.23 -11.72 -9.76
N HIS A 168 12.16 -12.40 -10.90
CA HIS A 168 12.42 -11.81 -12.20
C HIS A 168 11.11 -11.77 -12.96
N LEU A 169 10.51 -10.60 -13.11
CA LEU A 169 9.37 -10.44 -14.04
C LEU A 169 9.69 -10.94 -15.46
N ARG A 170 10.99 -11.14 -15.77
CA ARG A 170 11.47 -11.72 -17.03
C ARG A 170 11.45 -13.26 -17.10
N ALA A 171 11.11 -13.99 -16.04
CA ALA A 171 11.21 -15.45 -16.00
C ALA A 171 10.18 -16.20 -16.89
N HIS A 172 9.24 -15.49 -17.52
CA HIS A 172 8.30 -16.10 -18.45
C HIS A 172 8.83 -16.34 -19.87
N GLU A 173 9.97 -15.75 -20.25
CA GLU A 173 10.54 -16.04 -21.59
C GLU A 173 11.18 -17.44 -21.68
N THR A 174 11.58 -18.02 -20.54
CA THR A 174 12.28 -19.33 -20.54
C THR A 174 11.36 -20.55 -20.51
N LEU A 175 10.07 -20.41 -20.17
CA LEU A 175 9.12 -21.53 -20.17
C LEU A 175 8.35 -21.71 -21.51
N ARG A 176 8.55 -20.82 -22.48
CA ARG A 176 7.94 -20.94 -23.81
C ARG A 176 8.78 -21.76 -24.82
N HIS A 177 9.96 -22.26 -24.41
CA HIS A 177 10.90 -22.98 -25.26
C HIS A 177 11.33 -24.35 -24.72
N LEU A 178 10.45 -25.05 -23.95
CA LEU A 178 10.64 -26.46 -23.64
C LEU A 178 9.42 -27.27 -24.08
#